data_9aca7418e47678c5b75e08f6d8cb80ec
#
_entry.id   9aca7418e47678c5b75e08f6d8cb80ec
#
_cell.length_a   1.000
_cell.length_b   1.000
_cell.length_c   1.000
_cell.angle_alpha   90.00
_cell.angle_beta   90.00
_cell.angle_gamma   90.00
#
_symmetry.space_group_name_H-M   'P 1'
#
loop_
_entity.id
_entity.type
_entity.pdbx_description
1 polymer ?
#
loop_
_entity_poly.entity_id
_entity_poly.type
_entity_poly.pdbx_seq_one_letter_code
_entity_poly.pdbx_strand_id
1 'polypeptide(L)'
;EAIKRERRIELAFEGRRAYDLRRWGDLVKATSRPFTGMNIKAMKKDRKNYYMRTIVTESDCKFSKFNITQRMNFYPIRQGIIDKNPRIDQNQGY
;
A
#
# COMPACT_ATOMS: atom_id res chain seq x y z
N GLU A 1 12.76 9.00 9.53
CA GLU A 1 11.31 8.74 9.66
C GLU A 1 10.49 10.03 9.53
N ALA A 2 10.89 11.15 10.14
CA ALA A 2 10.20 12.45 10.03
C ALA A 2 10.07 12.92 8.56
N ILE A 3 11.15 12.88 7.79
CA ILE A 3 11.17 13.27 6.37
C ILE A 3 10.19 12.43 5.55
N LYS A 4 10.13 11.11 5.77
CA LYS A 4 9.17 10.22 5.08
C LYS A 4 7.72 10.58 5.42
N ARG A 5 7.46 10.99 6.66
CA ARG A 5 6.14 11.42 7.11
C ARG A 5 5.72 12.74 6.46
N GLU A 6 6.62 13.75 6.49
CA GLU A 6 6.37 15.04 5.83
C GLU A 6 6.10 14.85 4.34
N ARG A 7 6.96 14.11 3.65
CA ARG A 7 6.76 13.82 2.24
C ARG A 7 5.41 13.14 1.94
N ARG A 8 4.94 12.26 2.84
CA ARG A 8 3.63 11.63 2.70
C ARG A 8 2.47 12.63 2.82
N ILE A 9 2.60 13.61 3.70
CA ILE A 9 1.59 14.64 3.94
C ILE A 9 1.57 15.63 2.78
N GLU A 10 2.72 16.17 2.42
CA GLU A 10 2.87 17.18 1.37
C GLU A 10 2.43 16.66 -0.02
N LEU A 11 2.77 15.43 -0.34
CA LEU A 11 2.44 14.82 -1.64
C LEU A 11 1.19 13.92 -1.59
N ALA A 12 0.31 14.16 -0.62
CA ALA A 12 -0.96 13.42 -0.53
C ALA A 12 -1.80 13.66 -1.81
N PHE A 13 -2.41 12.60 -2.31
CA PHE A 13 -3.24 12.60 -3.53
C PHE A 13 -2.51 12.88 -4.86
N GLU A 14 -1.19 13.01 -4.86
CA GLU A 14 -0.39 13.21 -6.09
C GLU A 14 0.09 11.89 -6.74
N GLY A 15 -0.33 10.74 -6.25
CA GLY A 15 0.04 9.44 -6.80
C GLY A 15 1.51 9.02 -6.53
N ARG A 16 2.24 9.79 -5.72
CA ARG A 16 3.67 9.55 -5.46
C ARG A 16 3.94 8.43 -4.46
N ARG A 17 3.00 8.13 -3.58
CA ARG A 17 3.19 7.21 -2.45
C ARG A 17 3.66 5.82 -2.85
N ALA A 18 3.12 5.24 -3.90
CA ALA A 18 3.47 3.90 -4.35
C ALA A 18 4.93 3.80 -4.82
N TYR A 19 5.42 4.83 -5.50
CA TYR A 19 6.81 4.92 -5.95
C TYR A 19 7.77 5.11 -4.77
N ASP A 20 7.43 5.97 -3.83
CA ASP A 20 8.23 6.21 -2.65
C ASP A 20 8.37 4.96 -1.78
N LEU A 21 7.30 4.21 -1.56
CA LEU A 21 7.32 2.95 -0.81
C LEU A 21 8.21 1.90 -1.47
N ARG A 22 8.18 1.78 -2.80
CA ARG A 22 9.05 0.87 -3.54
C ARG A 22 10.50 1.30 -3.43
N ARG A 23 10.79 2.57 -3.69
CA ARG A 23 12.15 3.13 -3.63
C ARG A 23 12.79 2.97 -2.24
N TRP A 24 12.01 3.06 -1.18
CA TRP A 24 12.48 2.90 0.19
C TRP A 24 12.48 1.44 0.67
N GLY A 25 11.94 0.51 -0.11
CA GLY A 25 11.75 -0.88 0.30
C GLY A 25 10.70 -1.09 1.40
N ASP A 26 9.90 -0.08 1.67
CA ASP A 26 8.90 -0.08 2.75
C ASP A 26 7.52 -0.60 2.29
N LEU A 27 7.38 -1.05 1.03
CA LEU A 27 6.08 -1.41 0.46
C LEU A 27 5.38 -2.51 1.27
N VAL A 28 6.06 -3.63 1.52
CA VAL A 28 5.49 -4.76 2.28
C VAL A 28 5.09 -4.32 3.68
N LYS A 29 5.98 -3.60 4.39
CA LYS A 29 5.73 -3.10 5.74
C LYS A 29 4.53 -2.16 5.81
N ALA A 30 4.38 -1.29 4.83
CA ALA A 30 3.30 -0.31 4.79
C ALA A 30 1.94 -0.94 4.46
N THR A 31 1.94 -2.02 3.66
CA THR A 31 0.72 -2.69 3.16
C THR A 31 0.31 -3.92 3.97
N SER A 32 1.15 -4.42 4.88
CA SER A 32 0.83 -5.56 5.75
C SER A 32 -0.18 -5.24 6.85
N ARG A 33 -0.51 -3.98 7.05
CA ARG A 33 -1.52 -3.58 8.03
C ARG A 33 -2.92 -3.77 7.44
N PRO A 34 -3.89 -4.27 8.22
CA PRO A 34 -5.27 -4.37 7.78
C PRO A 34 -5.84 -2.98 7.49
N PHE A 35 -6.72 -2.89 6.51
CA PHE A 35 -7.47 -1.67 6.27
C PHE A 35 -8.44 -1.41 7.40
N THR A 36 -8.55 -0.16 7.79
CA THR A 36 -9.51 0.27 8.80
C THR A 36 -10.50 1.25 8.19
N GLY A 37 -11.77 1.03 8.46
CA GLY A 37 -12.85 1.94 8.12
C GLY A 37 -13.31 2.73 9.34
N MET A 38 -14.06 3.79 9.09
CA MET A 38 -14.74 4.56 10.14
C MET A 38 -16.21 4.16 10.16
N ASN A 39 -16.66 3.60 11.28
CA ASN A 39 -18.07 3.35 11.50
C ASN A 39 -18.67 4.50 12.31
N ILE A 40 -19.66 5.17 11.75
CA ILE A 40 -20.33 6.32 12.38
C ILE A 40 -21.66 5.84 12.91
N LYS A 41 -21.78 5.78 14.24
CA LYS A 41 -23.06 5.46 14.90
C LYS A 41 -23.65 6.74 15.47
N ALA A 42 -24.77 7.18 14.93
CA ALA A 42 -25.53 8.30 15.46
C ALA A 42 -26.21 7.93 16.79
N MET A 43 -25.46 7.95 17.87
CA MET A 43 -26.04 7.80 19.22
C MET A 43 -26.32 9.16 19.81
N LYS A 44 -27.58 9.41 20.18
CA LYS A 44 -28.09 10.72 20.63
C LYS A 44 -27.40 11.31 21.88
N LYS A 45 -26.65 10.52 22.67
CA LYS A 45 -26.10 10.96 23.95
C LYS A 45 -24.63 10.74 24.19
N ASP A 46 -23.92 9.96 23.36
CA ASP A 46 -22.51 9.66 23.61
C ASP A 46 -21.63 10.02 22.43
N ARG A 47 -21.04 11.22 22.51
CA ARG A 47 -20.11 11.71 21.48
C ARG A 47 -18.81 10.92 21.44
N LYS A 48 -18.42 10.19 22.49
CA LYS A 48 -17.17 9.42 22.55
C LYS A 48 -17.19 8.19 21.64
N ASN A 49 -18.38 7.59 21.45
CA ASN A 49 -18.57 6.40 20.63
C ASN A 49 -19.16 6.72 19.24
N TYR A 50 -19.21 7.99 18.86
CA TYR A 50 -19.74 8.42 17.58
C TYR A 50 -18.88 7.95 16.39
N TYR A 51 -17.56 7.99 16.56
CA TYR A 51 -16.60 7.56 15.56
C TYR A 51 -15.84 6.34 16.04
N MET A 52 -16.19 5.18 15.52
CA MET A 52 -15.50 3.93 15.82
C MET A 52 -14.68 3.49 14.60
N ARG A 53 -13.37 3.34 14.82
CA ARG A 53 -12.51 2.74 13.80
C ARG A 53 -12.60 1.23 13.89
N THR A 54 -13.02 0.58 12.81
CA THR A 54 -13.13 -0.86 12.69
C THR A 54 -12.21 -1.40 11.63
N ILE A 55 -11.75 -2.64 11.80
CA ILE A 55 -10.98 -3.33 10.75
C ILE A 55 -11.97 -3.74 9.67
N VAL A 56 -11.64 -3.42 8.42
CA VAL A 56 -12.42 -3.84 7.25
C VAL A 56 -12.13 -5.32 6.99
N THR A 57 -13.18 -6.14 6.99
CA THR A 57 -13.09 -7.58 6.72
C THR A 57 -13.31 -7.90 5.24
N GLU A 58 -13.04 -9.14 4.84
CA GLU A 58 -13.28 -9.57 3.45
C GLU A 58 -14.77 -9.54 3.07
N SER A 59 -15.66 -9.68 4.06
CA SER A 59 -17.10 -9.52 3.86
C SER A 59 -17.50 -8.08 3.53
N ASP A 60 -16.73 -7.10 4.02
CA ASP A 60 -17.00 -5.69 3.79
C ASP A 60 -16.37 -5.19 2.49
N CYS A 61 -15.21 -5.74 2.15
CA CYS A 61 -14.48 -5.35 0.95
C CYS A 61 -13.59 -6.46 0.43
N LYS A 62 -13.75 -6.83 -0.84
CA LYS A 62 -12.92 -7.85 -1.51
C LYS A 62 -11.42 -7.52 -1.52
N PHE A 63 -11.07 -6.26 -1.36
CA PHE A 63 -9.69 -5.76 -1.34
C PHE A 63 -9.16 -5.48 0.06
N SER A 64 -9.76 -6.09 1.10
CA SER A 64 -9.36 -5.88 2.49
C SER A 64 -7.93 -6.36 2.79
N LYS A 65 -7.40 -7.27 1.97
CA LYS A 65 -6.03 -7.78 2.06
C LYS A 65 -5.33 -7.70 0.71
N PHE A 66 -4.16 -7.11 0.69
CA PHE A 66 -3.23 -7.19 -0.44
C PHE A 66 -2.12 -8.20 -0.13
N ASN A 67 -1.95 -9.17 -1.01
CA ASN A 67 -0.82 -10.08 -0.92
C ASN A 67 0.41 -9.46 -1.59
N ILE A 68 1.03 -8.50 -0.91
CA ILE A 68 2.21 -7.79 -1.38
C ILE A 68 3.46 -8.55 -0.95
N THR A 69 4.31 -8.88 -1.91
CA THR A 69 5.58 -9.57 -1.68
C THR A 69 6.76 -8.64 -2.00
N GLN A 70 7.96 -9.00 -1.49
CA GLN A 70 9.18 -8.22 -1.70
C GLN A 70 9.52 -7.99 -3.18
N ARG A 71 9.22 -8.95 -4.05
CA ARG A 71 9.44 -8.81 -5.50
C ARG A 71 8.70 -7.61 -6.09
N MET A 72 7.58 -7.20 -5.49
CA MET A 72 6.76 -6.07 -5.97
C MET A 72 7.40 -4.70 -5.74
N ASN A 73 8.54 -4.63 -5.05
CA ASN A 73 9.35 -3.41 -5.00
C ASN A 73 9.88 -3.03 -6.39
N PHE A 74 10.09 -4.03 -7.26
CA PHE A 74 10.55 -3.85 -8.63
C PHE A 74 9.44 -4.25 -9.60
N TYR A 75 9.44 -3.66 -10.79
CA TYR A 75 8.61 -4.11 -11.88
C TYR A 75 9.32 -5.21 -12.67
N PRO A 76 8.59 -6.21 -13.19
CA PRO A 76 9.19 -7.19 -14.09
C PRO A 76 9.64 -6.51 -15.38
N ILE A 77 10.80 -6.94 -15.91
CA ILE A 77 11.26 -6.54 -17.22
C ILE A 77 10.48 -7.33 -18.25
N ARG A 78 9.94 -6.63 -19.25
CA ARG A 78 9.15 -7.27 -20.31
C ARG A 78 9.98 -8.30 -21.07
N GLN A 79 9.46 -9.51 -21.27
CA GLN A 79 10.18 -10.62 -21.91
C GLN A 79 10.79 -10.23 -23.27
N GLY A 80 10.06 -9.50 -24.09
CA GLY A 80 10.59 -9.05 -25.40
C GLY A 80 11.79 -8.09 -25.33
N ILE A 81 12.10 -7.52 -24.16
CA ILE A 81 13.33 -6.74 -23.94
C ILE A 81 14.47 -7.69 -23.62
N ILE A 82 14.23 -8.69 -22.79
CA ILE A 82 15.21 -9.73 -22.43
C ILE A 82 15.60 -10.52 -23.67
N ASP A 83 14.65 -10.90 -24.51
CA ASP A 83 14.88 -11.66 -25.75
C ASP A 83 15.76 -10.89 -26.74
N LYS A 84 15.69 -9.57 -26.75
CA LYS A 84 16.52 -8.71 -27.60
C LYS A 84 17.92 -8.45 -27.06
N ASN A 85 18.10 -8.59 -25.76
CA ASN A 85 19.39 -8.37 -25.12
C ASN A 85 19.68 -9.44 -24.05
N PRO A 86 20.36 -10.54 -24.40
CA PRO A 86 20.62 -11.65 -23.50
C PRO A 86 21.54 -11.33 -22.32
N ARG A 87 22.05 -10.10 -22.23
CA ARG A 87 22.83 -9.61 -21.07
C ARG A 87 21.93 -9.02 -19.97
N ILE A 88 20.63 -8.94 -20.20
CA ILE A 88 19.69 -8.42 -19.22
C ILE A 88 19.08 -9.60 -18.47
N ASP A 89 19.27 -9.64 -17.16
CA ASP A 89 18.64 -10.58 -16.27
C ASP A 89 17.31 -10.02 -15.75
N GLN A 90 16.34 -10.90 -15.51
CA GLN A 90 15.08 -10.53 -14.92
C GLN A 90 15.26 -10.07 -13.47
N ASN A 91 14.42 -9.17 -13.02
CA ASN A 91 14.39 -8.76 -11.62
C ASN A 91 14.05 -9.94 -10.71
N GLN A 92 14.67 -9.95 -9.53
CA GLN A 92 14.56 -11.03 -8.57
C GLN A 92 13.09 -11.35 -8.22
N GLY A 93 12.72 -12.62 -8.36
CA GLY A 93 11.39 -13.11 -8.01
C GLY A 93 10.38 -13.17 -9.16
N TYR A 94 10.81 -12.83 -10.40
CA TYR A 94 9.99 -12.96 -11.62
C TYR A 94 10.54 -14.01 -12.57
#